data_f0bcdf9e8701dbf047722d76d9fd754f
#
_entry.id   f0bcdf9e8701dbf047722d76d9fd754f
#
_cell.length_a   1.000
_cell.length_b   1.000
_cell.length_c   1.000
_cell.angle_alpha   90.00
_cell.angle_beta   90.00
_cell.angle_gamma   90.00
#
_symmetry.space_group_name_H-M   'P 1'
#
loop_
_entity.id
_entity.type
_entity.pdbx_description
1 polymer ?
#
loop_
_entity_poly.entity_id
_entity_poly.type
_entity_poly.pdbx_seq_one_letter_code
_entity_poly.pdbx_strand_id
1 'polypeptide(L)'
;MRYQFQSEQGDFSFRPRIFTEAIKILIGANIIIFLLKIISQNPATPFFNPIVDLFGLSSSTVWPRIWQPFTYLFIHKDFLHVFFNMFVLWMFGSELESIWGRKAFLRYYFTTGVGAGLVWLVLNLSNANHTLAGASGAVYGILLAFGMMFPNRTVYLYFLFPIKVKYLVMFLVATEFILSMSTTSDISHITHLSAVIIGFVYLRYFWRWKDIRFSIRKYVREFGLTAQHQKETRRAKLQQEVDQILDKINTVGYDGLSKEEKETLYATSRK
;
A
#
# COMPACT_ATOMS: atom_id res chain seq x y z
N MET A 1 8.75 -34.90 -14.80
CA MET A 1 7.34 -34.56 -14.55
C MET A 1 7.20 -33.05 -14.47
N ARG A 2 6.61 -32.44 -15.52
CA ARG A 2 6.29 -31.00 -15.56
C ARG A 2 4.97 -30.80 -14.86
N TYR A 3 4.97 -30.17 -13.69
CA TYR A 3 3.76 -29.69 -13.07
C TYR A 3 3.29 -28.42 -13.81
N GLN A 4 2.26 -28.56 -14.65
CA GLN A 4 1.51 -27.43 -15.16
C GLN A 4 0.67 -26.87 -14.01
N PHE A 5 1.06 -25.69 -13.50
CA PHE A 5 0.18 -24.89 -12.67
C PHE A 5 -0.88 -24.27 -13.58
N GLN A 6 -2.05 -24.87 -13.62
CA GLN A 6 -3.24 -24.19 -14.10
C GLN A 6 -3.48 -22.99 -13.17
N SER A 7 -3.37 -21.79 -13.74
CA SER A 7 -3.79 -20.55 -13.11
C SER A 7 -5.32 -20.55 -13.03
N GLU A 8 -5.86 -21.03 -11.92
CA GLU A 8 -7.23 -20.66 -11.57
C GLU A 8 -7.26 -19.14 -11.41
N GLN A 9 -7.83 -18.46 -12.39
CA GLN A 9 -8.27 -17.08 -12.31
C GLN A 9 -9.42 -17.00 -11.30
N GLY A 10 -9.11 -17.15 -10.03
CA GLY A 10 -9.99 -16.74 -8.96
C GLY A 10 -10.04 -15.22 -8.97
N ASP A 11 -11.21 -14.69 -9.27
CA ASP A 11 -11.55 -13.29 -9.11
C ASP A 11 -11.32 -12.90 -7.64
N PHE A 12 -10.08 -12.48 -7.31
CA PHE A 12 -9.70 -12.04 -5.97
C PHE A 12 -10.34 -10.67 -5.74
N SER A 13 -11.57 -10.68 -5.26
CA SER A 13 -12.18 -9.52 -4.65
C SER A 13 -11.25 -9.02 -3.54
N PHE A 14 -10.53 -7.94 -3.83
CA PHE A 14 -9.65 -7.25 -2.92
C PHE A 14 -10.48 -6.69 -1.76
N ARG A 15 -10.50 -7.40 -0.64
CA ARG A 15 -10.87 -6.80 0.65
C ARG A 15 -9.58 -6.61 1.44
N PRO A 16 -8.91 -5.46 1.30
CA PRO A 16 -7.82 -5.13 2.21
C PRO A 16 -8.38 -5.17 3.63
N ARG A 17 -7.63 -5.72 4.58
CA ARG A 17 -7.90 -5.42 5.99
C ARG A 17 -7.79 -3.90 6.11
N ILE A 18 -8.95 -3.28 6.18
CA ILE A 18 -9.14 -1.84 6.16
C ILE A 18 -8.38 -1.28 7.36
N PHE A 19 -7.17 -0.74 7.14
CA PHE A 19 -6.29 -0.16 8.13
C PHE A 19 -5.71 -1.12 9.20
N THR A 20 -4.50 -1.59 8.98
CA THR A 20 -3.66 -2.23 9.99
C THR A 20 -3.09 -1.19 10.97
N GLU A 21 -2.56 -1.62 12.12
CA GLU A 21 -2.17 -0.70 13.20
C GLU A 21 -1.05 0.28 12.83
N ALA A 22 0.04 -0.20 12.21
CA ALA A 22 1.13 0.69 11.80
C ALA A 22 0.66 1.69 10.74
N ILE A 23 -0.18 1.25 9.80
CA ILE A 23 -0.73 2.11 8.75
C ILE A 23 -1.59 3.23 9.36
N LYS A 24 -2.47 2.91 10.32
CA LYS A 24 -3.26 3.94 11.03
C LYS A 24 -2.38 4.99 11.69
N ILE A 25 -1.34 4.53 12.40
CA ILE A 25 -0.43 5.42 13.12
C ILE A 25 0.36 6.30 12.13
N LEU A 26 0.92 5.70 11.07
CA LEU A 26 1.70 6.43 10.08
C LEU A 26 0.84 7.46 9.34
N ILE A 27 -0.35 7.07 8.88
CA ILE A 27 -1.26 7.98 8.18
C ILE A 27 -1.71 9.09 9.13
N GLY A 28 -2.15 8.74 10.35
CA GLY A 28 -2.58 9.72 11.35
C GLY A 28 -1.49 10.74 11.68
N ALA A 29 -0.25 10.27 11.91
CA ALA A 29 0.89 11.15 12.17
C ALA A 29 1.17 12.10 11.00
N ASN A 30 1.17 11.59 9.76
CA ASN A 30 1.39 12.41 8.57
C ASN A 30 0.29 13.47 8.37
N ILE A 31 -0.98 13.10 8.58
CA ILE A 31 -2.10 14.05 8.48
C ILE A 31 -2.00 15.12 9.56
N ILE A 32 -1.74 14.73 10.81
CA ILE A 32 -1.60 15.69 11.92
C ILE A 32 -0.46 16.68 11.64
N ILE A 33 0.71 16.20 11.24
CA ILE A 33 1.86 17.06 10.94
C ILE A 33 1.58 17.95 9.74
N PHE A 34 0.88 17.45 8.72
CA PHE A 34 0.48 18.26 7.57
C PHE A 34 -0.49 19.39 7.95
N LEU A 35 -1.45 19.11 8.82
CA LEU A 35 -2.37 20.14 9.36
C LEU A 35 -1.61 21.18 10.20
N LEU A 36 -0.70 20.73 11.07
CA LEU A 36 0.16 21.65 11.85
C LEU A 36 1.02 22.54 10.93
N LYS A 37 1.56 21.98 9.83
CA LYS A 37 2.29 22.75 8.82
C LYS A 37 1.41 23.84 8.20
N ILE A 38 0.16 23.53 7.83
CA ILE A 38 -0.78 24.51 7.25
C ILE A 38 -1.08 25.61 8.27
N ILE A 39 -1.37 25.25 9.52
CA ILE A 39 -1.70 26.21 10.58
C ILE A 39 -0.50 27.10 10.91
N SER A 40 0.73 26.56 10.86
CA SER A 40 1.95 27.30 11.16
C SER A 40 2.44 28.20 10.01
N GLN A 41 1.80 28.14 8.84
CA GLN A 41 2.20 28.97 7.70
C GLN A 41 1.83 30.43 7.95
N ASN A 42 2.83 31.29 7.95
CA ASN A 42 2.62 32.73 8.08
C ASN A 42 2.44 33.36 6.67
N PRO A 43 1.30 34.02 6.39
CA PRO A 43 1.08 34.68 5.11
C PRO A 43 2.13 35.77 4.77
N ALA A 44 2.72 36.40 5.78
CA ALA A 44 3.77 37.42 5.57
C ALA A 44 5.14 36.83 5.17
N THR A 45 5.35 35.52 5.38
CA THR A 45 6.57 34.80 5.02
C THR A 45 6.25 33.54 4.26
N PRO A 46 5.69 33.62 3.01
CA PRO A 46 5.14 32.47 2.31
C PRO A 46 6.18 31.40 1.95
N PHE A 47 7.45 31.76 1.88
CA PHE A 47 8.57 30.87 1.57
C PHE A 47 9.19 30.19 2.81
N PHE A 48 8.79 30.59 4.01
CA PHE A 48 9.28 30.03 5.27
C PHE A 48 8.14 29.34 6.04
N ASN A 49 8.38 28.10 6.45
CA ASN A 49 7.48 27.39 7.33
C ASN A 49 8.28 26.75 8.48
N PRO A 50 7.99 27.10 9.74
CA PRO A 50 8.76 26.63 10.89
C PRO A 50 8.74 25.10 11.06
N ILE A 51 7.66 24.43 10.68
CA ILE A 51 7.57 22.96 10.74
C ILE A 51 8.52 22.33 9.69
N VAL A 52 8.55 22.88 8.48
CA VAL A 52 9.47 22.41 7.43
C VAL A 52 10.93 22.67 7.80
N ASP A 53 11.25 23.85 8.34
CA ASP A 53 12.60 24.20 8.77
C ASP A 53 13.09 23.29 9.92
N LEU A 54 12.24 23.01 10.89
CA LEU A 54 12.60 22.21 12.06
C LEU A 54 12.71 20.71 11.77
N PHE A 55 11.82 20.16 10.93
CA PHE A 55 11.64 18.71 10.76
C PHE A 55 11.98 18.18 9.36
N GLY A 56 12.06 19.04 8.34
CA GLY A 56 12.54 18.67 7.01
C GLY A 56 14.04 18.42 7.02
N LEU A 57 14.54 17.55 6.15
CA LEU A 57 15.96 17.21 6.08
C LEU A 57 16.71 18.20 5.20
N SER A 58 17.64 18.96 5.79
CA SER A 58 18.53 19.90 5.09
C SER A 58 19.98 19.72 5.53
N SER A 59 20.91 19.79 4.57
CA SER A 59 22.35 19.72 4.86
C SER A 59 22.86 20.89 5.70
N SER A 60 22.20 22.05 5.63
CA SER A 60 22.56 23.23 6.39
C SER A 60 22.10 23.19 7.85
N THR A 61 21.07 22.43 8.18
CA THR A 61 20.44 22.43 9.50
C THR A 61 20.44 21.10 10.21
N VAL A 62 20.83 20.01 9.52
CA VAL A 62 20.88 18.66 10.13
C VAL A 62 21.79 18.60 11.34
N TRP A 63 22.77 19.46 11.42
CA TRP A 63 23.58 19.63 12.60
C TRP A 63 23.28 20.98 13.26
N PRO A 64 22.76 21.03 14.49
CA PRO A 64 22.59 19.95 15.48
C PRO A 64 21.24 19.18 15.43
N ARG A 65 20.40 19.38 14.42
CA ARG A 65 19.05 18.80 14.31
C ARG A 65 19.10 17.36 13.81
N ILE A 66 19.78 16.49 14.53
CA ILE A 66 20.03 15.08 14.18
C ILE A 66 18.77 14.21 13.99
N TRP A 67 17.59 14.72 14.34
CA TRP A 67 16.31 14.05 14.12
C TRP A 67 15.79 14.17 12.67
N GLN A 68 16.30 15.15 11.90
CA GLN A 68 15.81 15.42 10.54
C GLN A 68 15.84 14.23 9.59
N PRO A 69 16.85 13.31 9.59
CA PRO A 69 16.84 12.11 8.77
C PRO A 69 15.68 11.15 9.03
N PHE A 70 15.00 11.29 10.15
CA PHE A 70 13.81 10.54 10.50
C PHE A 70 12.52 11.34 10.29
N THR A 71 12.52 12.61 10.72
CA THR A 71 11.30 13.43 10.78
C THR A 71 10.84 13.94 9.42
N TYR A 72 11.76 14.08 8.44
CA TYR A 72 11.43 14.52 7.09
C TYR A 72 10.37 13.63 6.41
N LEU A 73 10.29 12.35 6.81
CA LEU A 73 9.30 11.38 6.31
C LEU A 73 7.85 11.79 6.59
N PHE A 74 7.64 12.68 7.55
CA PHE A 74 6.31 13.14 7.96
C PHE A 74 5.96 14.52 7.41
N ILE A 75 6.89 15.18 6.72
CA ILE A 75 6.69 16.51 6.13
C ILE A 75 6.26 16.37 4.67
N HIS A 76 5.20 17.05 4.27
CA HIS A 76 4.73 17.02 2.88
C HIS A 76 4.56 18.43 2.32
N LYS A 77 4.94 18.62 1.03
CA LYS A 77 4.93 19.95 0.38
C LYS A 77 3.50 20.46 0.21
N ASP A 78 2.60 19.63 -0.30
CA ASP A 78 1.23 19.98 -0.66
C ASP A 78 0.25 18.83 -0.39
N PHE A 79 -1.03 19.10 -0.62
CA PHE A 79 -2.11 18.14 -0.40
C PHE A 79 -2.01 16.89 -1.29
N LEU A 80 -1.70 17.05 -2.58
CA LEU A 80 -1.59 15.90 -3.48
C LEU A 80 -0.41 15.02 -3.09
N HIS A 81 0.68 15.64 -2.65
CA HIS A 81 1.85 14.90 -2.19
C HIS A 81 1.53 14.03 -0.96
N VAL A 82 0.87 14.56 0.08
CA VAL A 82 0.47 13.74 1.23
C VAL A 82 -0.59 12.72 0.85
N PHE A 83 -1.56 13.11 0.01
CA PHE A 83 -2.64 12.23 -0.42
C PHE A 83 -2.11 10.97 -1.13
N PHE A 84 -1.26 11.13 -2.16
CA PHE A 84 -0.75 9.98 -2.90
C PHE A 84 0.19 9.11 -2.06
N ASN A 85 1.02 9.71 -1.22
CA ASN A 85 1.84 8.92 -0.29
C ASN A 85 0.99 8.08 0.66
N MET A 86 -0.03 8.65 1.28
CA MET A 86 -0.90 7.96 2.22
C MET A 86 -1.79 6.94 1.51
N PHE A 87 -2.25 7.23 0.30
CA PHE A 87 -3.02 6.29 -0.52
C PHE A 87 -2.21 5.04 -0.87
N VAL A 88 -0.99 5.20 -1.37
CA VAL A 88 -0.10 4.08 -1.70
C VAL A 88 0.32 3.32 -0.44
N LEU A 89 0.65 4.03 0.63
CA LEU A 89 0.95 3.44 1.93
C LEU A 89 -0.21 2.60 2.46
N TRP A 90 -1.43 3.10 2.38
CA TRP A 90 -2.62 2.36 2.77
C TRP A 90 -2.85 1.14 1.89
N MET A 91 -2.84 1.30 0.58
CA MET A 91 -3.20 0.25 -0.38
C MET A 91 -2.22 -0.92 -0.35
N PHE A 92 -0.93 -0.66 -0.39
CA PHE A 92 0.12 -1.69 -0.45
C PHE A 92 0.70 -2.02 0.92
N GLY A 93 0.84 -1.01 1.77
CA GLY A 93 1.43 -1.16 3.11
C GLY A 93 0.56 -1.99 4.04
N SER A 94 -0.78 -1.84 4.01
CA SER A 94 -1.69 -2.63 4.86
C SER A 94 -1.55 -4.14 4.61
N GLU A 95 -1.36 -4.53 3.36
CA GLU A 95 -1.17 -5.95 3.03
C GLU A 95 0.20 -6.45 3.47
N LEU A 96 1.26 -5.68 3.23
CA LEU A 96 2.59 -6.04 3.69
C LEU A 96 2.65 -6.14 5.23
N GLU A 97 2.03 -5.20 5.95
CA GLU A 97 1.93 -5.28 7.42
C GLU A 97 1.16 -6.52 7.87
N SER A 98 0.07 -6.88 7.18
CA SER A 98 -0.71 -8.08 7.50
C SER A 98 0.09 -9.37 7.35
N ILE A 99 1.03 -9.43 6.40
CA ILE A 99 1.87 -10.59 6.13
C ILE A 99 3.10 -10.63 7.05
N TRP A 100 3.75 -9.49 7.22
CA TRP A 100 5.03 -9.39 7.92
C TRP A 100 4.89 -9.18 9.41
N GLY A 101 3.73 -8.66 9.82
CA GLY A 101 3.50 -8.12 11.15
C GLY A 101 4.08 -6.72 11.33
N ARG A 102 3.51 -5.99 12.29
CA ARG A 102 3.80 -4.58 12.55
C ARG A 102 5.29 -4.26 12.70
N LYS A 103 6.03 -5.05 13.52
CA LYS A 103 7.44 -4.78 13.82
C LYS A 103 8.33 -4.88 12.58
N ALA A 104 8.10 -5.89 11.72
CA ALA A 104 8.90 -6.10 10.53
C ALA A 104 8.57 -5.07 9.45
N PHE A 105 7.29 -4.73 9.29
CA PHE A 105 6.83 -3.68 8.40
C PHE A 105 7.45 -2.32 8.75
N LEU A 106 7.38 -1.89 10.02
CA LEU A 106 7.95 -0.62 10.47
C LEU A 106 9.48 -0.59 10.30
N ARG A 107 10.17 -1.68 10.61
CA ARG A 107 11.62 -1.76 10.37
C ARG A 107 11.95 -1.52 8.90
N TYR A 108 11.24 -2.19 8.00
CA TYR A 108 11.45 -2.02 6.56
C TYR A 108 11.14 -0.59 6.10
N TYR A 109 9.99 -0.05 6.48
CA TYR A 109 9.55 1.31 6.19
C TYR A 109 10.59 2.35 6.58
N PHE A 110 11.04 2.31 7.84
CA PHE A 110 12.03 3.27 8.33
C PHE A 110 13.44 3.03 7.77
N THR A 111 13.85 1.78 7.55
CA THR A 111 15.14 1.51 6.93
C THR A 111 15.22 2.07 5.52
N THR A 112 14.18 1.88 4.71
CA THR A 112 14.15 2.41 3.34
C THR A 112 14.03 3.92 3.33
N GLY A 113 13.14 4.49 4.15
CA GLY A 113 12.94 5.92 4.22
C GLY A 113 14.16 6.67 4.78
N VAL A 114 14.60 6.32 5.99
CA VAL A 114 15.77 6.98 6.62
C VAL A 114 17.04 6.74 5.78
N GLY A 115 17.24 5.53 5.27
CA GLY A 115 18.38 5.23 4.41
C GLY A 115 18.41 6.08 3.15
N ALA A 116 17.27 6.29 2.50
CA ALA A 116 17.16 7.16 1.34
C ALA A 116 17.46 8.64 1.69
N GLY A 117 16.96 9.12 2.84
CA GLY A 117 17.28 10.45 3.35
C GLY A 117 18.77 10.64 3.63
N LEU A 118 19.43 9.63 4.18
CA LEU A 118 20.88 9.68 4.42
C LEU A 118 21.69 9.70 3.11
N VAL A 119 21.29 8.93 2.10
CA VAL A 119 21.92 9.00 0.77
C VAL A 119 21.72 10.40 0.18
N TRP A 120 20.50 10.93 0.24
CA TRP A 120 20.22 12.29 -0.20
C TRP A 120 21.12 13.32 0.52
N LEU A 121 21.23 13.21 1.84
CA LEU A 121 22.04 14.12 2.66
C LEU A 121 23.50 14.11 2.21
N VAL A 122 24.09 12.93 2.01
CA VAL A 122 25.50 12.79 1.55
C VAL A 122 25.70 13.45 0.20
N LEU A 123 24.77 13.26 -0.75
CA LEU A 123 24.85 13.83 -2.09
C LEU A 123 24.62 15.35 -2.12
N ASN A 124 24.04 15.92 -1.06
CA ASN A 124 23.69 17.33 -0.97
C ASN A 124 24.45 18.10 0.11
N LEU A 125 25.54 17.56 0.62
CA LEU A 125 26.36 18.23 1.64
C LEU A 125 26.85 19.63 1.21
N SER A 126 27.10 19.82 -0.07
CA SER A 126 27.55 21.10 -0.64
C SER A 126 26.40 22.02 -1.09
N ASN A 127 25.14 21.58 -0.98
CA ASN A 127 23.98 22.30 -1.48
C ASN A 127 23.00 22.61 -0.36
N ALA A 128 23.26 23.75 0.32
CA ALA A 128 22.52 24.17 1.52
C ALA A 128 21.08 24.64 1.26
N ASN A 129 20.70 24.85 -0.02
CA ASN A 129 19.43 25.52 -0.38
C ASN A 129 18.24 24.59 -0.54
N HIS A 130 18.44 23.28 -0.43
CA HIS A 130 17.37 22.30 -0.61
C HIS A 130 16.98 21.61 0.69
N THR A 131 15.68 21.40 0.84
CA THR A 131 15.12 20.62 1.96
C THR A 131 14.35 19.44 1.41
N LEU A 132 14.74 18.23 1.82
CA LEU A 132 14.01 17.01 1.51
C LEU A 132 12.82 16.88 2.46
N ALA A 133 11.66 16.53 1.90
CA ALA A 133 10.42 16.33 2.64
C ALA A 133 9.54 15.29 1.92
N GLY A 134 9.00 14.34 2.65
CA GLY A 134 8.06 13.35 2.15
C GLY A 134 8.34 11.91 2.57
N ALA A 135 7.25 11.15 2.74
CA ALA A 135 7.30 9.72 2.97
C ALA A 135 7.68 8.91 1.72
N SER A 136 7.81 9.57 0.56
CA SER A 136 7.90 8.91 -0.75
C SER A 136 9.04 7.91 -0.87
N GLY A 137 10.21 8.17 -0.26
CA GLY A 137 11.29 7.20 -0.22
C GLY A 137 10.85 5.87 0.39
N ALA A 138 10.22 5.89 1.57
CA ALA A 138 9.69 4.68 2.20
C ALA A 138 8.56 4.04 1.37
N VAL A 139 7.72 4.85 0.73
CA VAL A 139 6.63 4.41 -0.14
C VAL A 139 7.16 3.68 -1.39
N TYR A 140 8.24 4.16 -2.02
CA TYR A 140 8.92 3.45 -3.11
C TYR A 140 9.51 2.11 -2.64
N GLY A 141 10.06 2.06 -1.42
CA GLY A 141 10.45 0.81 -0.79
C GLY A 141 9.28 -0.18 -0.66
N ILE A 142 8.11 0.28 -0.20
CA ILE A 142 6.88 -0.53 -0.10
C ILE A 142 6.44 -1.04 -1.47
N LEU A 143 6.41 -0.19 -2.49
CA LEU A 143 6.05 -0.57 -3.86
C LEU A 143 7.00 -1.66 -4.40
N LEU A 144 8.30 -1.51 -4.18
CA LEU A 144 9.27 -2.54 -4.54
C LEU A 144 8.97 -3.87 -3.84
N ALA A 145 8.79 -3.84 -2.51
CA ALA A 145 8.51 -5.04 -1.73
C ALA A 145 7.26 -5.75 -2.23
N PHE A 146 6.20 -5.00 -2.47
CA PHE A 146 4.94 -5.51 -3.00
C PHE A 146 5.12 -6.10 -4.40
N GLY A 147 5.86 -5.43 -5.28
CA GLY A 147 6.18 -5.91 -6.62
C GLY A 147 7.00 -7.20 -6.62
N MET A 148 7.93 -7.34 -5.68
CA MET A 148 8.73 -8.56 -5.50
C MET A 148 7.90 -9.73 -4.93
N MET A 149 6.95 -9.45 -4.05
CA MET A 149 6.10 -10.47 -3.42
C MET A 149 4.94 -10.90 -4.30
N PHE A 150 4.33 -9.98 -5.03
CA PHE A 150 3.11 -10.20 -5.81
C PHE A 150 3.25 -9.72 -7.28
N PRO A 151 4.27 -10.17 -8.03
CA PRO A 151 4.61 -9.61 -9.34
C PRO A 151 3.49 -9.73 -10.38
N ASN A 152 2.70 -10.79 -10.31
CA ASN A 152 1.64 -11.09 -11.27
C ASN A 152 0.25 -10.62 -10.82
N ARG A 153 0.14 -10.01 -9.64
CA ARG A 153 -1.12 -9.47 -9.15
C ARG A 153 -1.56 -8.31 -10.02
N THR A 154 -2.84 -8.27 -10.35
CA THR A 154 -3.45 -7.15 -11.08
C THR A 154 -3.90 -6.09 -10.09
N VAL A 155 -3.53 -4.85 -10.34
CA VAL A 155 -4.05 -3.64 -9.68
C VAL A 155 -4.73 -2.78 -10.74
N TYR A 156 -5.76 -2.06 -10.33
CA TYR A 156 -6.52 -1.18 -11.23
C TYR A 156 -6.02 0.26 -11.09
N LEU A 157 -5.27 0.72 -12.10
CA LEU A 157 -4.83 2.09 -12.15
C LEU A 157 -6.05 3.00 -12.44
N TYR A 158 -6.25 4.03 -11.62
CA TYR A 158 -7.43 4.90 -11.68
C TYR A 158 -8.76 4.13 -11.65
N PHE A 159 -8.80 2.94 -11.04
CA PHE A 159 -9.96 2.02 -11.01
C PHE A 159 -10.43 1.50 -12.38
N LEU A 160 -9.74 1.83 -13.47
CA LEU A 160 -10.14 1.53 -14.85
C LEU A 160 -9.20 0.55 -15.55
N PHE A 161 -7.88 0.74 -15.43
CA PHE A 161 -6.90 0.00 -16.21
C PHE A 161 -6.24 -1.12 -15.38
N PRO A 162 -6.50 -2.41 -15.71
CA PRO A 162 -5.84 -3.51 -15.04
C PRO A 162 -4.38 -3.61 -15.47
N ILE A 163 -3.44 -3.47 -14.52
CA ILE A 163 -2.01 -3.61 -14.75
C ILE A 163 -1.41 -4.60 -13.75
N LYS A 164 -0.49 -5.44 -14.18
CA LYS A 164 0.25 -6.30 -13.25
C LYS A 164 1.26 -5.45 -12.45
N VAL A 165 1.34 -5.72 -11.15
CA VAL A 165 2.18 -4.95 -10.22
C VAL A 165 3.64 -4.85 -10.68
N LYS A 166 4.21 -5.91 -11.24
CA LYS A 166 5.58 -5.87 -11.78
C LYS A 166 5.79 -4.79 -12.83
N TYR A 167 4.82 -4.60 -13.74
CA TYR A 167 4.91 -3.57 -14.78
C TYR A 167 4.72 -2.18 -14.21
N LEU A 168 3.81 -2.01 -13.23
CA LEU A 168 3.64 -0.76 -12.52
C LEU A 168 4.95 -0.34 -11.81
N VAL A 169 5.54 -1.24 -11.04
CA VAL A 169 6.79 -0.96 -10.32
C VAL A 169 7.95 -0.68 -11.27
N MET A 170 8.09 -1.49 -12.33
CA MET A 170 9.13 -1.27 -13.35
C MET A 170 8.97 0.09 -14.03
N PHE A 171 7.74 0.46 -14.40
CA PHE A 171 7.43 1.76 -14.99
C PHE A 171 7.81 2.92 -14.06
N LEU A 172 7.40 2.85 -12.78
CA LEU A 172 7.72 3.88 -11.78
C LEU A 172 9.23 4.02 -11.58
N VAL A 173 9.96 2.91 -11.42
CA VAL A 173 11.41 2.93 -11.25
C VAL A 173 12.12 3.46 -12.49
N ALA A 174 11.68 3.06 -13.70
CA ALA A 174 12.23 3.57 -14.95
C ALA A 174 12.00 5.07 -15.12
N THR A 175 10.81 5.55 -14.76
CA THR A 175 10.47 6.99 -14.79
C THR A 175 11.38 7.77 -13.84
N GLU A 176 11.56 7.31 -12.60
CA GLU A 176 12.46 7.95 -11.63
C GLU A 176 13.92 7.97 -12.15
N PHE A 177 14.36 6.87 -12.77
CA PHE A 177 15.70 6.79 -13.34
C PHE A 177 15.90 7.80 -14.48
N ILE A 178 14.94 7.89 -15.41
CA ILE A 178 15.00 8.86 -16.53
C ILE A 178 14.97 10.29 -16.00
N LEU A 179 14.08 10.59 -15.07
CA LEU A 179 13.96 11.92 -14.47
C LEU A 179 15.19 12.31 -13.66
N SER A 180 15.88 11.34 -13.03
CA SER A 180 17.13 11.61 -12.30
C SER A 180 18.29 12.05 -13.19
N MET A 181 18.22 11.78 -14.50
CA MET A 181 19.22 12.22 -15.48
C MET A 181 18.98 13.64 -15.99
N SER A 182 17.82 14.25 -15.68
CA SER A 182 17.52 15.63 -16.08
C SER A 182 18.27 16.64 -15.22
N THR A 183 18.90 17.63 -15.85
CA THR A 183 19.62 18.72 -15.15
C THR A 183 18.71 19.66 -14.37
N THR A 184 17.41 19.65 -14.67
CA THR A 184 16.37 20.44 -13.99
C THR A 184 15.62 19.62 -12.93
N SER A 185 16.04 18.36 -12.73
CA SER A 185 15.31 17.45 -11.83
C SER A 185 15.52 17.83 -10.37
N ASP A 186 14.42 17.92 -9.64
CA ASP A 186 14.45 17.94 -8.20
C ASP A 186 15.18 16.68 -7.70
N ILE A 187 16.09 16.87 -6.76
CA ILE A 187 16.97 15.84 -6.17
C ILE A 187 16.18 14.66 -5.53
N SER A 188 14.86 14.77 -5.46
CA SER A 188 13.96 13.71 -4.95
C SER A 188 14.00 12.41 -5.75
N HIS A 189 14.24 12.45 -7.07
CA HIS A 189 14.31 11.23 -7.90
C HIS A 189 15.44 10.27 -7.47
N ILE A 190 16.61 10.82 -7.13
CA ILE A 190 17.73 10.01 -6.61
C ILE A 190 17.36 9.40 -5.25
N THR A 191 16.60 10.11 -4.41
CA THR A 191 16.12 9.60 -3.13
C THR A 191 15.19 8.41 -3.32
N HIS A 192 14.25 8.47 -4.28
CA HIS A 192 13.35 7.37 -4.60
C HIS A 192 14.12 6.13 -5.11
N LEU A 193 15.09 6.33 -6.01
CA LEU A 193 15.95 5.23 -6.49
C LEU A 193 16.79 4.63 -5.36
N SER A 194 17.33 5.46 -4.48
CA SER A 194 18.08 5.00 -3.30
C SER A 194 17.23 4.13 -2.39
N ALA A 195 15.97 4.51 -2.16
CA ALA A 195 15.03 3.72 -1.38
C ALA A 195 14.73 2.36 -2.02
N VAL A 196 14.59 2.31 -3.35
CA VAL A 196 14.41 1.06 -4.10
C VAL A 196 15.63 0.15 -3.92
N ILE A 197 16.85 0.68 -4.08
CA ILE A 197 18.09 -0.08 -3.91
C ILE A 197 18.22 -0.61 -2.46
N ILE A 198 18.03 0.27 -1.48
CA ILE A 198 18.10 -0.10 -0.06
C ILE A 198 17.04 -1.16 0.27
N GLY A 199 15.81 -0.98 -0.23
CA GLY A 199 14.73 -1.93 -0.04
C GLY A 199 15.05 -3.30 -0.67
N PHE A 200 15.62 -3.32 -1.88
CA PHE A 200 16.04 -4.55 -2.53
C PHE A 200 17.13 -5.27 -1.73
N VAL A 201 18.17 -4.55 -1.32
CA VAL A 201 19.27 -5.10 -0.51
C VAL A 201 18.73 -5.64 0.82
N TYR A 202 17.86 -4.89 1.50
CA TYR A 202 17.24 -5.34 2.74
C TYR A 202 16.48 -6.65 2.55
N LEU A 203 15.61 -6.73 1.54
CA LEU A 203 14.83 -7.93 1.28
C LEU A 203 15.72 -9.11 0.86
N ARG A 204 16.77 -8.86 0.10
CA ARG A 204 17.67 -9.91 -0.40
C ARG A 204 18.57 -10.52 0.67
N TYR A 205 19.07 -9.70 1.59
CA TYR A 205 20.11 -10.11 2.54
C TYR A 205 19.61 -10.19 4.01
N PHE A 206 18.80 -9.26 4.46
CA PHE A 206 18.36 -9.19 5.84
C PHE A 206 17.04 -9.93 6.10
N TRP A 207 16.23 -10.10 5.06
CA TRP A 207 15.01 -10.88 5.15
C TRP A 207 15.23 -12.22 4.45
N ARG A 208 15.22 -13.29 5.21
CA ARG A 208 15.39 -14.65 4.66
C ARG A 208 14.19 -14.95 3.74
N TRP A 209 14.45 -15.08 2.45
CA TRP A 209 13.44 -15.40 1.42
C TRP A 209 12.57 -16.62 1.78
N LYS A 210 13.12 -17.58 2.57
CA LYS A 210 12.37 -18.74 3.05
C LYS A 210 11.22 -18.32 3.96
N ASP A 211 11.42 -17.36 4.84
CA ASP A 211 10.42 -16.90 5.80
C ASP A 211 9.32 -16.09 5.11
N ILE A 212 9.67 -15.29 4.11
CA ILE A 212 8.71 -14.56 3.26
C ILE A 212 7.82 -15.54 2.48
N ARG A 213 8.41 -16.53 1.81
CA ARG A 213 7.65 -17.53 1.05
C ARG A 213 6.71 -18.35 1.93
N PHE A 214 7.14 -18.69 3.13
CA PHE A 214 6.31 -19.40 4.10
C PHE A 214 5.15 -18.52 4.56
N SER A 215 5.41 -17.26 4.91
CA SER A 215 4.37 -16.30 5.33
C SER A 215 3.35 -16.03 4.23
N ILE A 216 3.80 -15.86 2.98
CA ILE A 216 2.90 -15.68 1.83
C ILE A 216 2.03 -16.91 1.62
N ARG A 217 2.61 -18.13 1.63
CA ARG A 217 1.84 -19.37 1.45
C ARG A 217 0.80 -19.55 2.56
N LYS A 218 1.17 -19.27 3.81
CA LYS A 218 0.26 -19.32 4.95
C LYS A 218 -0.89 -18.32 4.75
N TYR A 219 -0.57 -17.07 4.43
CA TYR A 219 -1.56 -16.00 4.20
C TYR A 219 -2.52 -16.33 3.07
N VAL A 220 -2.01 -16.76 1.90
CA VAL A 220 -2.83 -17.15 0.75
C VAL A 220 -3.74 -18.33 1.09
N ARG A 221 -3.24 -19.33 1.84
CA ARG A 221 -4.04 -20.50 2.26
C ARG A 221 -5.13 -20.09 3.25
N GLU A 222 -4.84 -19.30 4.27
CA GLU A 222 -5.82 -18.84 5.26
C GLU A 222 -6.90 -17.98 4.62
N PHE A 223 -6.51 -17.09 3.71
CA PHE A 223 -7.46 -16.25 2.97
C PHE A 223 -8.34 -17.09 2.02
N GLY A 224 -7.75 -18.06 1.32
CA GLY A 224 -8.49 -19.00 0.47
C GLY A 224 -9.52 -19.82 1.25
N LEU A 225 -9.12 -20.36 2.42
CA LEU A 225 -10.03 -21.12 3.29
C LEU A 225 -11.17 -20.24 3.82
N THR A 226 -10.90 -19.01 4.19
CA THR A 226 -11.94 -18.07 4.67
C THR A 226 -12.94 -17.72 3.57
N ALA A 227 -12.45 -17.47 2.35
CA ALA A 227 -13.31 -17.19 1.19
C ALA A 227 -14.17 -18.40 0.80
N GLN A 228 -13.60 -19.60 0.85
CA GLN A 228 -14.32 -20.85 0.58
C GLN A 228 -15.41 -21.09 1.63
N HIS A 229 -15.08 -20.94 2.91
CA HIS A 229 -16.05 -21.09 4.00
C HIS A 229 -17.21 -20.09 3.90
N GLN A 230 -16.93 -18.82 3.55
CA GLN A 230 -17.98 -17.82 3.32
C GLN A 230 -18.89 -18.20 2.13
N LYS A 231 -18.32 -18.74 1.06
CA LYS A 231 -19.07 -19.18 -0.11
C LYS A 231 -19.97 -20.38 0.23
N GLU A 232 -19.45 -21.34 1.00
CA GLU A 232 -20.20 -22.51 1.48
C GLU A 232 -21.33 -22.09 2.42
N THR A 233 -21.08 -21.20 3.37
CA THR A 233 -22.10 -20.69 4.29
C THR A 233 -23.20 -19.93 3.54
N ARG A 234 -22.85 -19.14 2.52
CA ARG A 234 -23.83 -18.44 1.68
C ARG A 234 -24.67 -19.41 0.85
N ARG A 235 -24.04 -20.47 0.32
CA ARG A 235 -24.77 -21.54 -0.41
C ARG A 235 -25.71 -22.29 0.50
N ALA A 236 -25.26 -22.65 1.70
CA ALA A 236 -26.10 -23.36 2.67
C ALA A 236 -27.32 -22.51 3.10
N LYS A 237 -27.15 -21.19 3.34
CA LYS A 237 -28.26 -20.28 3.63
C LYS A 237 -29.25 -20.18 2.48
N LEU A 238 -28.77 -20.05 1.25
CA LEU A 238 -29.63 -19.99 0.07
C LEU A 238 -30.39 -21.30 -0.12
N GLN A 239 -29.75 -22.44 0.12
CA GLN A 239 -30.40 -23.75 0.05
C GLN A 239 -31.50 -23.87 1.11
N GLN A 240 -31.26 -23.46 2.35
CA GLN A 240 -32.27 -23.43 3.40
C GLN A 240 -33.49 -22.56 3.03
N GLU A 241 -33.22 -21.41 2.43
CA GLU A 241 -34.27 -20.47 1.98
C GLU A 241 -35.13 -21.11 0.87
N VAL A 242 -34.47 -21.77 -0.10
CA VAL A 242 -35.17 -22.52 -1.17
C VAL A 242 -35.99 -23.67 -0.60
N ASP A 243 -35.43 -24.45 0.33
CA ASP A 243 -36.14 -25.58 0.95
C ASP A 243 -37.40 -25.11 1.70
N GLN A 244 -37.30 -23.99 2.44
CA GLN A 244 -38.47 -23.38 3.11
C GLN A 244 -39.55 -22.92 2.11
N ILE A 245 -39.14 -22.34 0.98
CA ILE A 245 -40.11 -21.95 -0.08
C ILE A 245 -40.74 -23.16 -0.70
N LEU A 246 -40.01 -24.26 -0.94
CA LEU A 246 -40.55 -25.51 -1.47
C LEU A 246 -41.55 -26.16 -0.51
N ASP A 247 -41.26 -26.15 0.81
CA ASP A 247 -42.20 -26.61 1.83
C ASP A 247 -43.46 -25.79 1.85
N LYS A 248 -43.34 -24.47 1.67
CA LYS A 248 -44.47 -23.56 1.60
C LYS A 248 -45.33 -23.81 0.35
N ILE A 249 -44.73 -24.14 -0.78
CA ILE A 249 -45.46 -24.55 -1.99
C ILE A 249 -46.34 -25.80 -1.72
N ASN A 250 -45.82 -26.74 -0.95
CA ASN A 250 -46.56 -27.98 -0.63
C ASN A 250 -47.79 -27.71 0.26
N THR A 251 -47.80 -26.58 1.02
CA THR A 251 -48.88 -26.24 1.93
C THR A 251 -49.91 -25.25 1.36
N VAL A 252 -49.42 -24.19 0.65
CA VAL A 252 -50.31 -23.12 0.16
C VAL A 252 -50.34 -22.97 -1.36
N GLY A 253 -49.64 -23.84 -2.07
CA GLY A 253 -49.51 -23.77 -3.54
C GLY A 253 -48.57 -22.67 -4.04
N TYR A 254 -48.19 -22.73 -5.32
CA TYR A 254 -47.31 -21.72 -5.95
C TYR A 254 -47.92 -20.32 -5.95
N ASP A 255 -49.22 -20.18 -6.04
CA ASP A 255 -49.86 -18.87 -6.08
C ASP A 255 -49.86 -18.19 -4.72
N GLY A 256 -49.69 -18.92 -3.62
CA GLY A 256 -49.54 -18.40 -2.26
C GLY A 256 -48.16 -17.87 -1.90
N LEU A 257 -47.20 -17.95 -2.83
CA LEU A 257 -45.87 -17.38 -2.66
C LEU A 257 -45.84 -15.87 -2.88
N SER A 258 -45.04 -15.15 -2.07
CA SER A 258 -44.75 -13.75 -2.29
C SER A 258 -43.95 -13.53 -3.59
N LYS A 259 -43.92 -12.30 -4.07
CA LYS A 259 -43.13 -11.92 -5.27
C LYS A 259 -41.64 -12.19 -5.09
N GLU A 260 -41.10 -11.89 -3.90
CA GLU A 260 -39.69 -12.10 -3.55
C GLU A 260 -39.32 -13.60 -3.50
N GLU A 261 -40.21 -14.45 -2.97
CA GLU A 261 -40.05 -15.91 -2.93
C GLU A 261 -40.01 -16.50 -4.35
N LYS A 262 -40.87 -16.03 -5.25
CA LYS A 262 -40.89 -16.41 -6.65
C LYS A 262 -39.59 -16.00 -7.36
N GLU A 263 -39.09 -14.80 -7.14
CA GLU A 263 -37.82 -14.32 -7.69
C GLU A 263 -36.62 -15.15 -7.20
N THR A 264 -36.58 -15.51 -5.91
CA THR A 264 -35.53 -16.37 -5.34
C THR A 264 -35.48 -17.74 -6.00
N LEU A 265 -36.65 -18.41 -6.20
CA LEU A 265 -36.74 -19.66 -6.92
C LEU A 265 -36.25 -19.55 -8.37
N TYR A 266 -36.67 -18.50 -9.08
CA TYR A 266 -36.25 -18.27 -10.47
C TYR A 266 -34.74 -18.04 -10.58
N ALA A 267 -34.17 -17.25 -9.66
CA ALA A 267 -32.72 -16.97 -9.64
C ALA A 267 -31.89 -18.23 -9.34
N THR A 268 -32.42 -19.18 -8.59
CA THR A 268 -31.73 -20.41 -8.21
C THR A 268 -31.87 -21.51 -9.26
N SER A 269 -32.98 -21.56 -10.01
CA SER A 269 -33.21 -22.55 -11.07
C SER A 269 -32.37 -22.32 -12.33
N ARG A 270 -31.76 -21.14 -12.51
CA ARG A 270 -30.93 -20.77 -13.67
C ARG A 270 -29.42 -21.02 -13.47
N LYS A 271 -28.99 -21.53 -12.31
CA LYS A 271 -27.59 -21.86 -12.00
C LYS A 271 -27.37 -23.36 -11.93
#